data_25de65d03836d81e3f4598d047619b55
#
_entry.id   25de65d03836d81e3f4598d047619b55
#
_cell.length_a   1.000
_cell.length_b   1.000
_cell.length_c   1.000
_cell.angle_alpha   90.00
_cell.angle_beta   90.00
_cell.angle_gamma   90.00
#
_symmetry.space_group_name_H-M   'P 1'
#
loop_
_entity.id
_entity.type
_entity.pdbx_description
1 polymer ?
#
loop_
_entity_poly.entity_id
_entity_poly.type
_entity_poly.pdbx_seq_one_letter_code
_entity_poly.pdbx_strand_id
1 'polypeptide(L)'
;SYDDLRNRADLAGTSNLSAHLRWGEIHPRTLLADLDDSPAHTVFRKEIAWREFYADVLHHAPASARTWLDPRFGQMQYDDGTDADARFAAWCEGRTGFPFVDAGMRQLIAEGWMHNRVRMVTASFLVKDLHLPWQRGARWFMRQLRDGDLASNQHGWQWTAGSGTDAAPYFRIFNPVTQGLRFDPE
;
A
#
# COMPACT_ATOMS: atom_id res chain seq x y z
N SER A 1 21.40 -4.01 -6.39
CA SER A 1 20.67 -3.10 -7.29
C SER A 1 19.23 -2.87 -6.80
N TYR A 2 18.50 -1.96 -7.42
CA TYR A 2 17.12 -1.63 -7.04
C TYR A 2 16.17 -2.83 -7.17
N ASP A 3 16.26 -3.59 -8.22
CA ASP A 3 15.43 -4.79 -8.46
C ASP A 3 15.66 -5.88 -7.41
N ASP A 4 16.85 -6.02 -6.87
CA ASP A 4 17.16 -6.97 -5.80
C ASP A 4 16.63 -6.50 -4.44
N LEU A 5 16.82 -5.20 -4.13
CA LEU A 5 16.66 -4.66 -2.79
C LEU A 5 15.28 -4.04 -2.53
N ARG A 6 14.53 -3.69 -3.58
CA ARG A 6 13.24 -2.98 -3.47
C ARG A 6 12.20 -3.65 -2.58
N ASN A 7 12.33 -4.93 -2.32
CA ASN A 7 11.41 -5.67 -1.47
C ASN A 7 11.92 -5.86 -0.02
N ARG A 8 13.20 -5.55 0.25
CA ARG A 8 13.80 -5.66 1.58
C ARG A 8 13.42 -4.44 2.41
N ALA A 9 12.52 -4.65 3.39
CA ALA A 9 12.02 -3.59 4.25
C ALA A 9 13.06 -3.11 5.28
N ASP A 10 13.98 -3.99 5.65
CA ASP A 10 15.10 -3.78 6.56
C ASP A 10 16.27 -2.98 5.94
N LEU A 11 16.26 -2.81 4.61
CA LEU A 11 17.36 -2.16 3.90
C LEU A 11 16.92 -0.85 3.23
N ALA A 12 17.85 0.10 3.09
CA ALA A 12 17.64 1.33 2.32
C ALA A 12 17.71 1.06 0.80
N GLY A 13 16.82 0.17 0.31
CA GLY A 13 16.80 -0.31 -1.09
C GLY A 13 15.81 0.40 -2.01
N THR A 14 15.16 1.47 -1.55
CA THR A 14 14.17 2.22 -2.34
C THR A 14 14.72 3.58 -2.82
N SER A 15 14.06 4.16 -3.83
CA SER A 15 14.46 5.47 -4.39
C SER A 15 14.14 6.65 -3.48
N ASN A 16 13.22 6.49 -2.53
CA ASN A 16 12.65 7.55 -1.68
C ASN A 16 12.02 8.74 -2.44
N LEU A 17 11.70 8.56 -3.74
CA LEU A 17 11.17 9.64 -4.60
C LEU A 17 9.65 9.82 -4.50
N SER A 18 8.94 8.99 -3.73
CA SER A 18 7.47 9.00 -3.69
C SER A 18 6.90 10.35 -3.23
N ALA A 19 7.49 10.99 -2.22
CA ALA A 19 7.05 12.31 -1.75
C ALA A 19 7.34 13.40 -2.80
N HIS A 20 8.53 13.40 -3.41
CA HIS A 20 8.90 14.36 -4.46
C HIS A 20 7.98 14.25 -5.69
N LEU A 21 7.63 13.03 -6.09
CA LEU A 21 6.65 12.77 -7.15
C LEU A 21 5.25 13.22 -6.75
N ARG A 22 4.84 12.98 -5.50
CA ARG A 22 3.52 13.38 -4.99
C ARG A 22 3.34 14.88 -4.99
N TRP A 23 4.35 15.64 -4.59
CA TRP A 23 4.29 17.10 -4.48
C TRP A 23 4.73 17.83 -5.74
N GLY A 24 5.09 17.10 -6.79
CA GLY A 24 5.50 17.68 -8.08
C GLY A 24 6.88 18.36 -8.05
N GLU A 25 7.70 18.04 -7.08
CA GLU A 25 9.09 18.54 -7.01
C GLU A 25 9.95 17.94 -8.13
N ILE A 26 9.60 16.73 -8.59
CA ILE A 26 10.18 16.11 -9.77
C ILE A 26 9.08 15.55 -10.67
N HIS A 27 9.21 15.77 -11.97
CA HIS A 27 8.27 15.24 -12.95
C HIS A 27 8.63 13.80 -13.35
N PRO A 28 7.67 12.86 -13.48
CA PRO A 28 7.96 11.47 -13.89
C PRO A 28 8.74 11.35 -15.19
N ARG A 29 8.50 12.23 -16.16
CA ARG A 29 9.23 12.23 -17.45
C ARG A 29 10.71 12.56 -17.29
N THR A 30 11.09 13.38 -16.31
CA THR A 30 12.50 13.66 -16.01
C THR A 30 13.20 12.38 -15.56
N LEU A 31 12.56 11.64 -14.63
CA LEU A 31 13.09 10.35 -14.18
C LEU A 31 13.20 9.34 -15.34
N LEU A 32 12.15 9.25 -16.17
CA LEU A 32 12.13 8.32 -17.31
C LEU A 32 13.23 8.61 -18.34
N ALA A 33 13.61 9.88 -18.52
CA ALA A 33 14.65 10.28 -19.45
C ALA A 33 16.06 9.82 -19.01
N ASP A 34 16.27 9.65 -17.69
CA ASP A 34 17.53 9.24 -17.09
C ASP A 34 17.67 7.71 -16.96
N LEU A 35 16.62 6.93 -17.30
CA LEU A 35 16.63 5.49 -17.19
C LEU A 35 17.16 4.80 -18.46
N ASP A 36 18.15 3.95 -18.30
CA ASP A 36 18.65 3.01 -19.32
C ASP A 36 17.85 1.70 -19.34
N ASP A 37 18.27 0.72 -20.14
CA ASP A 37 17.61 -0.58 -20.28
C ASP A 37 18.13 -1.65 -19.30
N SER A 38 18.82 -1.24 -18.24
CA SER A 38 19.26 -2.17 -17.19
C SER A 38 18.06 -2.82 -16.47
N PRO A 39 18.24 -4.01 -15.88
CA PRO A 39 17.17 -4.68 -15.13
C PRO A 39 16.60 -3.81 -14.02
N ALA A 40 17.43 -3.11 -13.26
CA ALA A 40 17.02 -2.22 -12.18
C ALA A 40 16.15 -1.07 -12.69
N HIS A 41 16.57 -0.40 -13.77
CA HIS A 41 15.81 0.69 -14.38
C HIS A 41 14.53 0.20 -15.07
N THR A 42 14.54 -0.98 -15.66
CA THR A 42 13.32 -1.60 -16.20
C THR A 42 12.27 -1.84 -15.12
N VAL A 43 12.68 -2.32 -13.94
CA VAL A 43 11.79 -2.49 -12.80
C VAL A 43 11.30 -1.14 -12.27
N PHE A 44 12.19 -0.15 -12.13
CA PHE A 44 11.82 1.18 -11.65
C PHE A 44 10.84 1.90 -12.60
N ARG A 45 11.04 1.77 -13.92
CA ARG A 45 10.12 2.28 -14.96
C ARG A 45 8.70 1.74 -14.78
N LYS A 46 8.55 0.46 -14.42
CA LYS A 46 7.24 -0.15 -14.13
C LYS A 46 6.57 0.48 -12.91
N GLU A 47 7.34 0.84 -11.87
CA GLU A 47 6.78 1.49 -10.69
C GLU A 47 6.23 2.89 -10.99
N ILE A 48 6.92 3.64 -11.87
CA ILE A 48 6.43 4.94 -12.37
C ILE A 48 5.15 4.72 -13.21
N ALA A 49 5.11 3.68 -14.04
CA ALA A 49 3.94 3.35 -14.85
C ALA A 49 2.72 2.98 -13.99
N TRP A 50 2.89 2.27 -12.88
CA TRP A 50 1.79 1.98 -11.94
C TRP A 50 1.14 3.24 -11.37
N ARG A 51 1.93 4.26 -11.08
CA ARG A 51 1.40 5.56 -10.61
C ARG A 51 0.48 6.18 -11.66
N GLU A 52 0.90 6.22 -12.92
CA GLU A 52 0.09 6.76 -14.02
C GLU A 52 -1.16 5.89 -14.27
N PHE A 53 -1.01 4.58 -14.23
CA PHE A 53 -2.13 3.64 -14.38
C PHE A 53 -3.23 3.90 -13.33
N TYR A 54 -2.87 4.04 -12.06
CA TYR A 54 -3.87 4.32 -11.02
C TYR A 54 -4.48 5.72 -11.14
N ALA A 55 -3.73 6.70 -11.62
CA ALA A 55 -4.28 8.02 -11.92
C ALA A 55 -5.34 7.94 -13.03
N ASP A 56 -5.09 7.16 -14.08
CA ASP A 56 -6.03 6.89 -15.16
C ASP A 56 -7.30 6.16 -14.67
N VAL A 57 -7.13 5.12 -13.86
CA VAL A 57 -8.26 4.40 -13.23
C VAL A 57 -9.13 5.36 -12.41
N LEU A 58 -8.52 6.20 -11.59
CA LEU A 58 -9.26 7.18 -10.78
C LEU A 58 -9.98 8.22 -11.64
N HIS A 59 -9.34 8.65 -12.74
CA HIS A 59 -9.95 9.60 -13.69
C HIS A 59 -11.23 9.04 -14.31
N HIS A 60 -11.21 7.77 -14.74
CA HIS A 60 -12.36 7.12 -15.37
C HIS A 60 -13.41 6.61 -14.37
N ALA A 61 -13.01 6.36 -13.13
CA ALA A 61 -13.89 5.87 -12.07
C ALA A 61 -13.72 6.69 -10.77
N PRO A 62 -14.05 7.99 -10.74
CA PRO A 62 -13.76 8.87 -9.60
C PRO A 62 -14.45 8.45 -8.30
N ALA A 63 -15.59 7.75 -8.37
CA ALA A 63 -16.26 7.18 -7.20
C ALA A 63 -15.39 6.15 -6.47
N SER A 64 -14.47 5.47 -7.16
CA SER A 64 -13.56 4.47 -6.58
C SER A 64 -12.60 5.04 -5.53
N ALA A 65 -12.47 6.37 -5.47
CA ALA A 65 -11.77 7.03 -4.35
C ALA A 65 -12.42 6.76 -2.99
N ARG A 66 -13.70 6.39 -2.93
CA ARG A 66 -14.47 6.25 -1.69
C ARG A 66 -15.25 4.95 -1.61
N THR A 67 -15.59 4.38 -2.76
CA THR A 67 -16.39 3.17 -2.90
C THR A 67 -15.59 2.07 -3.61
N TRP A 68 -16.16 0.91 -3.74
CA TRP A 68 -15.58 -0.20 -4.46
C TRP A 68 -15.50 0.13 -5.96
N LEU A 69 -14.38 -0.19 -6.62
CA LEU A 69 -14.23 -0.08 -8.07
C LEU A 69 -15.26 -0.96 -8.79
N ASP A 70 -15.45 -2.19 -8.32
CA ASP A 70 -16.55 -3.05 -8.71
C ASP A 70 -17.63 -3.01 -7.61
N PRO A 71 -18.82 -2.45 -7.87
CA PRO A 71 -19.88 -2.28 -6.88
C PRO A 71 -20.34 -3.59 -6.21
N ARG A 72 -20.12 -4.75 -6.85
CA ARG A 72 -20.49 -6.07 -6.29
C ARG A 72 -19.77 -6.34 -4.96
N PHE A 73 -18.54 -5.84 -4.79
CA PHE A 73 -17.80 -5.95 -3.54
C PHE A 73 -18.39 -5.14 -2.38
N GLY A 74 -19.30 -4.21 -2.66
CA GLY A 74 -20.06 -3.48 -1.63
C GLY A 74 -20.99 -4.36 -0.80
N GLN A 75 -21.25 -5.59 -1.24
CA GLN A 75 -22.07 -6.57 -0.51
C GLN A 75 -21.27 -7.41 0.50
N MET A 76 -19.94 -7.26 0.53
CA MET A 76 -19.10 -7.97 1.50
C MET A 76 -19.44 -7.51 2.92
N GLN A 77 -19.62 -8.49 3.79
CA GLN A 77 -19.83 -8.23 5.22
C GLN A 77 -18.46 -7.94 5.87
N TYR A 78 -18.42 -6.95 6.72
CA TYR A 78 -17.27 -6.60 7.56
C TYR A 78 -17.70 -6.49 9.00
N ASP A 79 -16.75 -6.65 9.90
CA ASP A 79 -17.00 -6.47 11.32
C ASP A 79 -17.21 -4.99 11.64
N ASP A 80 -18.10 -4.71 12.60
CA ASP A 80 -18.40 -3.38 13.10
C ASP A 80 -18.54 -3.39 14.65
N GLY A 81 -18.87 -2.22 15.21
CA GLY A 81 -19.04 -2.05 16.66
C GLY A 81 -17.74 -1.91 17.43
N THR A 82 -17.86 -1.93 18.75
CA THR A 82 -16.77 -1.59 19.70
C THR A 82 -15.56 -2.49 19.57
N ASP A 83 -15.72 -3.78 19.32
CA ASP A 83 -14.60 -4.71 19.16
C ASP A 83 -13.84 -4.46 17.87
N ALA A 84 -14.54 -4.16 16.78
CA ALA A 84 -13.95 -3.78 15.51
C ALA A 84 -13.17 -2.45 15.64
N ASP A 85 -13.73 -1.49 16.38
CA ASP A 85 -13.07 -0.22 16.65
C ASP A 85 -11.82 -0.39 17.52
N ALA A 86 -11.85 -1.26 18.53
CA ALA A 86 -10.69 -1.57 19.36
C ALA A 86 -9.56 -2.22 18.54
N ARG A 87 -9.89 -3.19 17.66
CA ARG A 87 -8.93 -3.81 16.73
C ARG A 87 -8.34 -2.80 15.75
N PHE A 88 -9.16 -1.90 15.22
CA PHE A 88 -8.70 -0.83 14.35
C PHE A 88 -7.76 0.13 15.07
N ALA A 89 -8.08 0.52 16.31
CA ALA A 89 -7.21 1.37 17.11
C ALA A 89 -5.85 0.70 17.39
N ALA A 90 -5.85 -0.57 17.79
CA ALA A 90 -4.63 -1.35 18.00
C ALA A 90 -3.78 -1.44 16.71
N TRP A 91 -4.41 -1.64 15.56
CA TRP A 91 -3.73 -1.61 14.25
C TRP A 91 -3.13 -0.23 13.97
N CYS A 92 -3.89 0.85 14.13
CA CYS A 92 -3.39 2.21 13.94
C CYS A 92 -2.15 2.52 14.79
N GLU A 93 -2.11 2.00 16.02
CA GLU A 93 -1.04 2.25 16.98
C GLU A 93 0.14 1.25 16.89
N GLY A 94 0.07 0.27 15.99
CA GLY A 94 1.08 -0.78 15.86
C GLY A 94 1.16 -1.67 17.11
N ARG A 95 0.02 -2.12 17.60
CA ARG A 95 -0.15 -2.99 18.78
C ARG A 95 -1.01 -4.22 18.49
N THR A 96 -0.87 -4.77 17.27
CA THR A 96 -1.61 -5.97 16.84
C THR A 96 -1.05 -7.26 17.42
N GLY A 97 0.20 -7.26 17.88
CA GLY A 97 0.95 -8.44 18.28
C GLY A 97 1.67 -9.15 17.14
N PHE A 98 1.59 -8.63 15.91
CA PHE A 98 2.34 -9.12 14.75
C PHE A 98 3.51 -8.16 14.45
N PRO A 99 4.77 -8.55 14.75
CA PRO A 99 5.91 -7.64 14.74
C PRO A 99 6.08 -6.86 13.45
N PHE A 100 5.96 -7.51 12.29
CA PHE A 100 6.13 -6.87 11.00
C PHE A 100 5.04 -5.84 10.69
N VAL A 101 3.78 -6.11 11.09
CA VAL A 101 2.67 -5.16 10.98
C VAL A 101 2.89 -3.99 11.94
N ASP A 102 3.22 -4.27 13.19
CA ASP A 102 3.39 -3.28 14.24
C ASP A 102 4.56 -2.33 13.95
N ALA A 103 5.69 -2.87 13.48
CA ALA A 103 6.84 -2.07 13.05
C ALA A 103 6.47 -1.12 11.91
N GLY A 104 5.75 -1.61 10.91
CA GLY A 104 5.29 -0.79 9.79
C GLY A 104 4.35 0.34 10.20
N MET A 105 3.39 0.05 11.09
CA MET A 105 2.46 1.07 11.58
C MET A 105 3.14 2.12 12.46
N ARG A 106 4.12 1.72 13.27
CA ARG A 106 4.94 2.65 14.06
C ARG A 106 5.84 3.51 13.17
N GLN A 107 6.45 2.93 12.12
CA GLN A 107 7.20 3.69 11.12
C GLN A 107 6.32 4.74 10.45
N LEU A 108 5.10 4.36 10.04
CA LEU A 108 4.15 5.30 9.44
C LEU A 108 3.88 6.51 10.32
N ILE A 109 3.67 6.29 11.63
CA ILE A 109 3.40 7.38 12.58
C ILE A 109 4.66 8.25 12.78
N ALA A 110 5.82 7.62 12.92
CA ALA A 110 7.07 8.33 13.24
C ALA A 110 7.62 9.12 12.04
N GLU A 111 7.53 8.58 10.83
CA GLU A 111 8.20 9.11 9.65
C GLU A 111 7.24 9.72 8.61
N GLY A 112 5.93 9.46 8.73
CA GLY A 112 4.97 9.77 7.66
C GLY A 112 5.24 8.97 6.38
N TRP A 113 5.93 7.84 6.50
CA TRP A 113 6.32 6.97 5.40
C TRP A 113 6.31 5.50 5.84
N MET A 114 6.13 4.61 4.88
CA MET A 114 6.19 3.17 5.10
C MET A 114 6.67 2.51 3.81
N HIS A 115 7.56 1.54 3.93
CA HIS A 115 8.02 0.73 2.80
C HIS A 115 6.86 0.06 2.06
N ASN A 116 6.86 0.03 0.72
CA ASN A 116 5.73 -0.49 -0.07
C ASN A 116 5.35 -1.93 0.29
N ARG A 117 6.33 -2.81 0.49
CA ARG A 117 6.05 -4.20 0.91
C ARG A 117 5.28 -4.25 2.23
N VAL A 118 5.64 -3.40 3.17
CA VAL A 118 4.99 -3.32 4.47
C VAL A 118 3.56 -2.76 4.32
N ARG A 119 3.35 -1.74 3.46
CA ARG A 119 1.99 -1.23 3.15
C ARG A 119 1.07 -2.35 2.68
N MET A 120 1.55 -3.24 1.80
CA MET A 120 0.76 -4.38 1.32
C MET A 120 0.39 -5.34 2.44
N VAL A 121 1.33 -5.66 3.33
CA VAL A 121 1.09 -6.60 4.43
C VAL A 121 0.17 -6.00 5.49
N THR A 122 0.39 -4.75 5.90
CA THR A 122 -0.46 -4.06 6.87
C THR A 122 -1.88 -3.86 6.37
N ALA A 123 -2.05 -3.58 5.06
CA ALA A 123 -3.36 -3.46 4.43
C ALA A 123 -4.07 -4.82 4.33
N SER A 124 -3.35 -5.87 3.93
CA SER A 124 -3.89 -7.24 3.92
C SER A 124 -4.34 -7.66 5.31
N PHE A 125 -3.53 -7.40 6.32
CA PHE A 125 -3.85 -7.72 7.71
C PHE A 125 -5.14 -7.03 8.17
N LEU A 126 -5.30 -5.74 7.89
CA LEU A 126 -6.54 -5.03 8.23
C LEU A 126 -7.78 -5.68 7.59
N VAL A 127 -7.70 -5.99 6.29
CA VAL A 127 -8.86 -6.44 5.52
C VAL A 127 -9.16 -7.92 5.71
N LYS A 128 -8.11 -8.77 5.78
CA LYS A 128 -8.24 -10.23 5.75
C LYS A 128 -8.20 -10.86 7.14
N ASP A 129 -7.35 -10.34 8.03
CA ASP A 129 -7.17 -10.92 9.37
C ASP A 129 -8.03 -10.19 10.41
N LEU A 130 -8.14 -8.86 10.34
CA LEU A 130 -9.03 -8.10 11.22
C LEU A 130 -10.47 -7.97 10.69
N HIS A 131 -10.70 -8.35 9.44
CA HIS A 131 -11.99 -8.33 8.78
C HIS A 131 -12.67 -6.94 8.77
N LEU A 132 -11.85 -5.88 8.57
CA LEU A 132 -12.29 -4.49 8.54
C LEU A 132 -12.31 -3.93 7.12
N PRO A 133 -13.23 -2.99 6.80
CA PRO A 133 -13.33 -2.44 5.46
C PRO A 133 -12.09 -1.62 5.10
N TRP A 134 -11.59 -1.80 3.87
CA TRP A 134 -10.39 -1.16 3.36
C TRP A 134 -10.42 0.37 3.48
N GLN A 135 -11.59 0.99 3.39
CA GLN A 135 -11.76 2.44 3.47
C GLN A 135 -11.28 3.03 4.80
N ARG A 136 -11.36 2.27 5.90
CA ARG A 136 -10.85 2.72 7.20
C ARG A 136 -9.33 2.88 7.16
N GLY A 137 -8.64 1.86 6.68
CA GLY A 137 -7.19 1.87 6.57
C GLY A 137 -6.67 2.86 5.52
N ALA A 138 -7.31 2.92 4.34
CA ALA A 138 -6.95 3.86 3.30
C ALA A 138 -7.04 5.32 3.77
N ARG A 139 -8.08 5.66 4.53
CA ARG A 139 -8.25 6.99 5.14
C ARG A 139 -7.17 7.29 6.18
N TRP A 140 -6.80 6.30 6.99
CA TRP A 140 -5.72 6.44 7.95
C TRP A 140 -4.39 6.69 7.25
N PHE A 141 -4.05 5.91 6.24
CA PHE A 141 -2.85 6.11 5.44
C PHE A 141 -2.78 7.50 4.81
N MET A 142 -3.86 7.97 4.19
CA MET A 142 -3.91 9.33 3.60
C MET A 142 -3.67 10.45 4.61
N ARG A 143 -3.98 10.23 5.88
CA ARG A 143 -3.74 11.21 6.95
C ARG A 143 -2.31 11.20 7.47
N GLN A 144 -1.64 10.05 7.42
CA GLN A 144 -0.31 9.87 7.98
C GLN A 144 0.80 10.00 6.92
N LEU A 145 0.55 9.57 5.69
CA LEU A 145 1.57 9.52 4.65
C LEU A 145 1.90 10.89 4.08
N ARG A 146 3.17 11.30 4.16
CA ARG A 146 3.69 12.49 3.47
C ARG A 146 3.71 12.34 1.93
N ASP A 147 3.73 11.11 1.44
CA ASP A 147 3.66 10.75 0.02
C ASP A 147 2.27 10.28 -0.41
N GLY A 148 1.24 10.53 0.40
CA GLY A 148 -0.12 10.07 0.18
C GLY A 148 -0.69 10.59 -1.14
N ASP A 149 -0.69 9.76 -2.18
CA ASP A 149 -1.35 9.98 -3.46
C ASP A 149 -2.70 9.28 -3.49
N LEU A 150 -3.76 10.03 -3.81
CA LEU A 150 -5.13 9.49 -3.71
C LEU A 150 -5.34 8.29 -4.63
N ALA A 151 -4.88 8.38 -5.88
CA ALA A 151 -5.07 7.30 -6.84
C ALA A 151 -4.31 6.03 -6.42
N SER A 152 -3.02 6.17 -6.15
CA SER A 152 -2.17 5.04 -5.76
C SER A 152 -2.61 4.43 -4.43
N ASN A 153 -2.96 5.26 -3.43
CA ASN A 153 -3.41 4.77 -2.13
C ASN A 153 -4.71 3.98 -2.24
N GLN A 154 -5.76 4.57 -2.82
CA GLN A 154 -7.08 3.94 -2.86
C GLN A 154 -7.09 2.66 -3.70
N HIS A 155 -6.40 2.64 -4.84
CA HIS A 155 -6.35 1.46 -5.69
C HIS A 155 -5.37 0.41 -5.18
N GLY A 156 -4.28 0.80 -4.51
CA GLY A 156 -3.39 -0.12 -3.80
C GLY A 156 -4.13 -0.86 -2.66
N TRP A 157 -4.97 -0.16 -1.91
CA TRP A 157 -5.83 -0.75 -0.89
C TRP A 157 -6.85 -1.73 -1.47
N GLN A 158 -7.54 -1.33 -2.56
CA GLN A 158 -8.50 -2.21 -3.23
C GLN A 158 -7.82 -3.42 -3.89
N TRP A 159 -6.62 -3.23 -4.45
CA TRP A 159 -5.82 -4.34 -4.98
C TRP A 159 -5.47 -5.35 -3.88
N THR A 160 -5.04 -4.88 -2.71
CA THR A 160 -4.73 -5.74 -1.55
C THR A 160 -5.99 -6.42 -1.01
N ALA A 161 -7.12 -5.71 -0.97
CA ALA A 161 -8.42 -6.27 -0.60
C ALA A 161 -8.91 -7.35 -1.57
N GLY A 162 -8.37 -7.40 -2.79
CA GLY A 162 -8.79 -8.32 -3.86
C GLY A 162 -9.98 -7.83 -4.67
N SER A 163 -10.33 -6.56 -4.54
CA SER A 163 -11.50 -5.93 -5.18
C SER A 163 -11.15 -4.84 -6.20
N GLY A 164 -9.84 -4.67 -6.49
CA GLY A 164 -9.33 -3.64 -7.40
C GLY A 164 -9.25 -4.08 -8.85
N THR A 165 -8.42 -3.40 -9.63
CA THR A 165 -8.23 -3.61 -11.08
C THR A 165 -7.73 -5.00 -11.45
N ASP A 166 -7.05 -5.68 -10.55
CA ASP A 166 -6.61 -7.06 -10.68
C ASP A 166 -7.30 -7.88 -9.58
N ALA A 167 -8.63 -8.02 -9.70
CA ALA A 167 -9.43 -8.80 -8.78
C ALA A 167 -9.07 -10.28 -8.95
N ALA A 168 -8.15 -10.76 -8.12
CA ALA A 168 -7.82 -12.17 -8.09
C ALA A 168 -8.99 -12.94 -7.47
N PRO A 169 -9.56 -13.93 -8.17
CA PRO A 169 -10.62 -14.77 -7.61
C PRO A 169 -10.14 -15.64 -6.45
N TYR A 170 -8.82 -15.67 -6.21
CA TYR A 170 -8.17 -16.38 -5.13
C TYR A 170 -7.63 -15.42 -4.09
N PHE A 171 -7.55 -15.89 -2.86
CA PHE A 171 -7.15 -15.11 -1.70
C PHE A 171 -5.72 -14.57 -1.86
N ARG A 172 -5.61 -13.25 -1.96
CA ARG A 172 -4.35 -12.53 -1.85
C ARG A 172 -4.12 -12.20 -0.36
N ILE A 173 -3.75 -13.22 0.39
CA ILE A 173 -3.43 -13.09 1.82
C ILE A 173 -1.92 -13.01 1.96
N PHE A 174 -1.43 -11.94 2.56
CA PHE A 174 -0.03 -11.78 2.91
C PHE A 174 0.14 -12.15 4.39
N ASN A 175 0.46 -13.41 4.66
CA ASN A 175 0.71 -13.87 6.02
C ASN A 175 1.83 -13.03 6.66
N PRO A 176 1.56 -12.26 7.73
CA PRO A 176 2.51 -11.28 8.26
C PRO A 176 3.79 -11.91 8.82
N VAL A 177 3.71 -13.12 9.36
CA VAL A 177 4.89 -13.85 9.88
C VAL A 177 5.80 -14.28 8.73
N THR A 178 5.24 -14.93 7.72
CA THR A 178 6.02 -15.39 6.55
C THR A 178 6.61 -14.19 5.77
N GLN A 179 5.85 -13.10 5.66
CA GLN A 179 6.33 -11.88 4.99
C GLN A 179 7.46 -11.21 5.79
N GLY A 180 7.35 -11.15 7.12
CA GLY A 180 8.41 -10.65 7.99
C GLY A 180 9.70 -11.45 7.82
N LEU A 181 9.66 -12.76 8.00
CA LEU A 181 10.83 -13.63 7.83
C LEU A 181 11.49 -13.52 6.45
N ARG A 182 10.73 -13.17 5.42
CA ARG A 182 11.25 -13.05 4.04
C ARG A 182 11.84 -11.68 3.73
N PHE A 183 11.24 -10.60 4.22
CA PHE A 183 11.54 -9.24 3.78
C PHE A 183 12.13 -8.35 4.87
N ASP A 184 12.22 -8.88 6.08
CA ASP A 184 12.80 -8.25 7.27
C ASP A 184 13.31 -9.38 8.20
N PRO A 185 14.36 -10.13 7.75
CA PRO A 185 14.79 -11.36 8.42
C PRO A 185 15.66 -11.14 9.67
N GLU A 186 16.02 -9.89 10.03
CA GLU A 186 16.90 -9.55 11.16
C GLU A 186 16.16 -9.21 12.46
#